data_070dd25fe599b5e7166f87757fa88d63
#
_entry.id   070dd25fe599b5e7166f87757fa88d63
#
_cell.length_a   1.000
_cell.length_b   1.000
_cell.length_c   1.000
_cell.angle_alpha   90.00
_cell.angle_beta   90.00
_cell.angle_gamma   90.00
#
_symmetry.space_group_name_H-M   'P 1'
#
loop_
_entity.id
_entity.type
_entity.pdbx_description
1 polymer ?
#
loop_
_entity_poly.entity_id
_entity_poly.type
_entity_poly.pdbx_seq_one_letter_code
_entity_poly.pdbx_strand_id
1 'polypeptide(L)'
;MQTVVFIGVAVLAFIAYLYWSFKKMKNTPMAEDHKKIKQLTDQNFNQQIKKGVILVDFWASWCAPCKMMAPVLNEVSEALSDNKSIGKVNVEIARVISSKYNIRSIPTMILFKDGKEINRFVGIKSKEFLIKEINAAN
;
A
#
# COMPACT_ATOMS: atom_id res chain seq x y z
N MET A 1 31.65 -36.72 -10.73
CA MET A 1 30.25 -37.05 -10.38
C MET A 1 29.81 -36.49 -9.04
N GLN A 2 30.60 -36.56 -7.97
CA GLN A 2 30.21 -35.99 -6.64
C GLN A 2 29.95 -34.47 -6.64
N THR A 3 30.77 -33.70 -7.32
CA THR A 3 30.60 -32.22 -7.38
C THR A 3 29.29 -31.78 -8.03
N VAL A 4 28.84 -32.48 -9.06
CA VAL A 4 27.56 -32.18 -9.76
C VAL A 4 26.36 -32.49 -8.84
N VAL A 5 26.45 -33.57 -8.05
CA VAL A 5 25.41 -33.93 -7.08
C VAL A 5 25.31 -32.88 -5.96
N PHE A 6 26.44 -32.38 -5.42
CA PHE A 6 26.44 -31.33 -4.39
C PHE A 6 25.87 -30.01 -4.90
N ILE A 7 26.19 -29.63 -6.13
CA ILE A 7 25.63 -28.42 -6.75
C ILE A 7 24.10 -28.57 -6.94
N GLY A 8 23.65 -29.73 -7.42
CA GLY A 8 22.21 -30.00 -7.58
C GLY A 8 21.44 -29.93 -6.26
N VAL A 9 21.95 -30.49 -5.19
CA VAL A 9 21.34 -30.44 -3.86
C VAL A 9 21.31 -29.01 -3.32
N ALA A 10 22.40 -28.25 -3.49
CA ALA A 10 22.45 -26.85 -3.05
C ALA A 10 21.44 -25.96 -3.79
N VAL A 11 21.27 -26.16 -5.10
CA VAL A 11 20.28 -25.42 -5.91
C VAL A 11 18.86 -25.75 -5.48
N LEU A 12 18.54 -27.02 -5.25
CA LEU A 12 17.22 -27.43 -4.77
C LEU A 12 16.91 -26.88 -3.38
N ALA A 13 17.88 -26.89 -2.47
CA ALA A 13 17.74 -26.30 -1.14
C ALA A 13 17.51 -24.79 -1.21
N PHE A 14 18.21 -24.08 -2.11
CA PHE A 14 18.04 -22.65 -2.32
C PHE A 14 16.64 -22.33 -2.90
N ILE A 15 16.17 -23.10 -3.86
CA ILE A 15 14.82 -22.95 -4.43
C ILE A 15 13.76 -23.20 -3.35
N ALA A 16 13.91 -24.25 -2.54
CA ALA A 16 13.01 -24.56 -1.44
C ALA A 16 13.00 -23.43 -0.38
N TYR A 17 14.17 -22.89 -0.07
CA TYR A 17 14.31 -21.73 0.84
C TYR A 17 13.58 -20.48 0.28
N LEU A 18 13.77 -20.17 -1.01
CA LEU A 18 13.07 -19.06 -1.66
C LEU A 18 11.56 -19.26 -1.65
N TYR A 19 11.10 -20.48 -1.98
CA TYR A 19 9.68 -20.82 -1.95
C TYR A 19 9.08 -20.67 -0.55
N TRP A 20 9.77 -21.17 0.47
CA TRP A 20 9.35 -21.06 1.87
C TRP A 20 9.33 -19.61 2.35
N SER A 21 10.34 -18.83 2.01
CA SER A 21 10.43 -17.40 2.32
C SER A 21 9.27 -16.61 1.68
N PHE A 22 8.98 -16.90 0.41
CA PHE A 22 7.87 -16.28 -0.32
C PHE A 22 6.49 -16.65 0.27
N LYS A 23 6.33 -17.93 0.63
CA LYS A 23 5.12 -18.42 1.31
C LYS A 23 4.92 -17.76 2.68
N LYS A 24 6.00 -17.62 3.46
CA LYS A 24 5.97 -16.94 4.75
C LYS A 24 5.54 -15.48 4.60
N MET A 25 6.07 -14.76 3.62
CA MET A 25 5.74 -13.36 3.35
C MET A 25 4.27 -13.18 2.94
N LYS A 26 3.71 -14.08 2.14
CA LYS A 26 2.28 -14.08 1.79
C LYS A 26 1.37 -14.26 3.01
N ASN A 27 1.78 -15.10 3.95
CA ASN A 27 0.99 -15.45 5.13
C ASN A 27 1.20 -14.48 6.31
N THR A 28 2.10 -13.49 6.21
CA THR A 28 2.25 -12.48 7.24
C THR A 28 0.98 -11.63 7.29
N PRO A 29 0.33 -11.48 8.45
CA PRO A 29 -0.82 -10.59 8.58
C PRO A 29 -0.40 -9.15 8.27
N MET A 30 -1.35 -8.36 7.76
CA MET A 30 -1.14 -6.93 7.59
C MET A 30 -1.08 -6.26 8.97
N ALA A 31 -0.22 -5.27 9.13
CA ALA A 31 -0.22 -4.44 10.34
C ALA A 31 -1.60 -3.77 10.50
N GLU A 32 -2.08 -3.68 11.73
CA GLU A 32 -3.30 -2.94 12.03
C GLU A 32 -3.14 -1.47 11.64
N ASP A 33 -4.19 -0.91 11.06
CA ASP A 33 -4.18 0.48 10.64
C ASP A 33 -4.25 1.42 11.86
N HIS A 34 -3.46 2.47 11.84
CA HIS A 34 -3.53 3.51 12.85
C HIS A 34 -4.94 4.15 12.87
N LYS A 35 -5.43 4.49 14.07
CA LYS A 35 -6.80 5.04 14.28
C LYS A 35 -7.15 6.26 13.44
N LYS A 36 -6.16 7.03 12.98
CA LYS A 36 -6.33 8.19 12.10
C LYS A 36 -6.51 7.80 10.62
N ILE A 37 -6.23 6.54 10.24
CA ILE A 37 -6.38 6.09 8.86
C ILE A 37 -7.85 5.76 8.60
N LYS A 38 -8.42 6.37 7.56
CA LYS A 38 -9.82 6.22 7.20
C LYS A 38 -10.02 4.99 6.30
N GLN A 39 -11.00 4.15 6.61
CA GLN A 39 -11.42 3.08 5.71
C GLN A 39 -12.40 3.64 4.68
N LEU A 40 -12.03 3.57 3.39
CA LEU A 40 -12.80 4.13 2.30
C LEU A 40 -13.48 3.02 1.51
N THR A 41 -14.74 3.26 1.18
CA THR A 41 -15.62 2.34 0.43
C THR A 41 -16.23 3.07 -0.76
N ASP A 42 -16.88 2.33 -1.66
CA ASP A 42 -17.61 2.93 -2.79
C ASP A 42 -18.66 3.96 -2.35
N GLN A 43 -19.21 3.83 -1.10
CA GLN A 43 -20.24 4.72 -0.57
C GLN A 43 -19.68 6.02 0.02
N ASN A 44 -18.55 5.97 0.74
CA ASN A 44 -18.04 7.12 1.48
C ASN A 44 -16.88 7.86 0.78
N PHE A 45 -16.29 7.29 -0.24
CA PHE A 45 -15.08 7.80 -0.90
C PHE A 45 -15.19 9.27 -1.31
N ASN A 46 -16.23 9.60 -2.09
CA ASN A 46 -16.40 10.96 -2.63
C ASN A 46 -16.56 12.00 -1.51
N GLN A 47 -17.20 11.64 -0.40
CA GLN A 47 -17.35 12.53 0.76
C GLN A 47 -16.01 12.74 1.46
N GLN A 48 -15.21 11.68 1.60
CA GLN A 48 -13.94 11.74 2.34
C GLN A 48 -12.85 12.51 1.60
N ILE A 49 -12.84 12.48 0.28
CA ILE A 49 -11.85 13.22 -0.52
C ILE A 49 -12.24 14.69 -0.77
N LYS A 50 -13.47 15.09 -0.45
CA LYS A 50 -14.09 16.37 -0.86
C LYS A 50 -13.38 17.61 -0.32
N LYS A 51 -12.76 17.53 0.85
CA LYS A 51 -12.10 18.68 1.52
C LYS A 51 -10.72 18.33 2.05
N GLY A 52 -9.79 19.25 1.93
CA GLY A 52 -8.44 19.13 2.43
C GLY A 52 -7.58 18.22 1.59
N VAL A 53 -6.48 17.76 2.17
CA VAL A 53 -5.51 16.88 1.52
C VAL A 53 -5.65 15.46 2.09
N ILE A 54 -5.83 14.49 1.21
CA ILE A 54 -5.90 13.07 1.59
C ILE A 54 -5.06 12.22 0.64
N LEU A 55 -4.16 11.41 1.21
CA LEU A 55 -3.46 10.35 0.49
C LEU A 55 -4.30 9.07 0.59
N VAL A 56 -4.71 8.51 -0.53
CA VAL A 56 -5.51 7.28 -0.58
C VAL A 56 -4.66 6.12 -1.11
N ASP A 57 -4.47 5.09 -0.28
CA ASP A 57 -3.78 3.85 -0.62
C ASP A 57 -4.77 2.80 -1.12
N PHE A 58 -4.55 2.33 -2.34
CA PHE A 58 -5.29 1.21 -2.94
C PHE A 58 -4.52 -0.08 -2.74
N TRP A 59 -5.10 -1.03 -2.01
CA TRP A 59 -4.44 -2.23 -1.52
C TRP A 59 -5.31 -3.48 -1.58
N ALA A 60 -4.71 -4.66 -1.37
CA ALA A 60 -5.41 -5.92 -1.17
C ALA A 60 -4.70 -6.77 -0.10
N SER A 61 -5.46 -7.68 0.53
CA SER A 61 -4.98 -8.53 1.63
C SER A 61 -3.84 -9.49 1.25
N TRP A 62 -3.81 -9.94 0.01
CA TRP A 62 -2.80 -10.85 -0.54
C TRP A 62 -1.55 -10.15 -1.09
N CYS A 63 -1.55 -8.83 -1.15
CA CYS A 63 -0.49 -8.04 -1.75
C CYS A 63 0.69 -7.86 -0.78
N ALA A 64 1.81 -8.52 -1.03
CA ALA A 64 3.01 -8.44 -0.19
C ALA A 64 3.60 -7.02 -0.11
N PRO A 65 3.77 -6.25 -1.22
CA PRO A 65 4.23 -4.86 -1.15
C PRO A 65 3.28 -3.95 -0.36
N CYS A 66 1.95 -4.21 -0.41
CA CYS A 66 0.97 -3.45 0.38
C CYS A 66 1.17 -3.68 1.89
N LYS A 67 1.51 -4.91 2.30
CA LYS A 67 1.84 -5.24 3.69
C LYS A 67 3.07 -4.49 4.18
N MET A 68 4.04 -4.25 3.31
CA MET A 68 5.23 -3.44 3.62
C MET A 68 4.89 -1.95 3.76
N MET A 69 3.89 -1.47 3.01
CA MET A 69 3.44 -0.07 3.11
C MET A 69 2.60 0.21 4.36
N ALA A 70 1.90 -0.76 4.92
CA ALA A 70 1.01 -0.54 6.07
C ALA A 70 1.70 0.13 7.28
N PRO A 71 2.86 -0.34 7.79
CA PRO A 71 3.55 0.35 8.86
C PRO A 71 4.05 1.75 8.46
N VAL A 72 4.48 1.94 7.21
CA VAL A 72 4.91 3.25 6.71
C VAL A 72 3.73 4.25 6.73
N LEU A 73 2.56 3.84 6.27
CA LEU A 73 1.35 4.67 6.28
C LEU A 73 0.90 5.00 7.71
N ASN A 74 1.06 4.08 8.65
CA ASN A 74 0.80 4.34 10.07
C ASN A 74 1.68 5.47 10.59
N GLU A 75 2.99 5.39 10.36
CA GLU A 75 3.94 6.43 10.77
C GLU A 75 3.68 7.78 10.07
N VAL A 76 3.31 7.77 8.77
CA VAL A 76 2.92 8.98 8.05
C VAL A 76 1.68 9.59 8.71
N SER A 77 0.66 8.78 9.01
CA SER A 77 -0.59 9.27 9.59
C SER A 77 -0.41 9.91 10.97
N GLU A 78 0.55 9.42 11.74
CA GLU A 78 0.92 10.02 13.04
C GLU A 78 1.57 11.41 12.88
N ALA A 79 2.38 11.57 11.83
CA ALA A 79 3.14 12.79 11.57
C ALA A 79 2.32 13.90 10.88
N LEU A 80 1.12 13.57 10.37
CA LEU A 80 0.29 14.55 9.66
C LEU A 80 -0.48 15.47 10.61
N SER A 81 -0.61 16.75 10.21
CA SER A 81 -1.49 17.73 10.85
C SER A 81 -2.98 17.43 10.56
N ASP A 82 -3.87 18.00 11.37
CA ASP A 82 -5.31 17.68 11.38
C ASP A 82 -6.06 17.94 10.06
N ASN A 83 -5.54 18.81 9.19
CA ASN A 83 -6.12 19.10 7.87
C ASN A 83 -5.67 18.15 6.77
N LYS A 84 -4.82 17.17 7.09
CA LYS A 84 -4.27 16.17 6.19
C LYS A 84 -4.59 14.77 6.72
N SER A 85 -4.91 13.84 5.84
CA SER A 85 -5.31 12.51 6.27
C SER A 85 -4.85 11.41 5.30
N ILE A 86 -4.91 10.17 5.77
CA ILE A 86 -4.71 8.97 4.95
C ILE A 86 -6.01 8.20 4.91
N GLY A 87 -6.35 7.71 3.71
CA GLY A 87 -7.43 6.76 3.49
C GLY A 87 -6.90 5.48 2.87
N LYS A 88 -7.59 4.38 3.09
CA LYS A 88 -7.29 3.07 2.48
C LYS A 88 -8.50 2.53 1.76
N VAL A 89 -8.30 2.03 0.56
CA VAL A 89 -9.31 1.39 -0.29
C VAL A 89 -8.89 -0.04 -0.57
N ASN A 90 -9.68 -1.01 -0.10
CA ASN A 90 -9.49 -2.39 -0.50
C ASN A 90 -10.08 -2.60 -1.90
N VAL A 91 -9.22 -2.89 -2.89
CA VAL A 91 -9.63 -3.02 -4.31
C VAL A 91 -10.51 -4.24 -4.58
N GLU A 92 -10.51 -5.22 -3.70
CA GLU A 92 -11.36 -6.42 -3.81
C GLU A 92 -12.83 -6.10 -3.45
N ILE A 93 -13.04 -5.11 -2.57
CA ILE A 93 -14.35 -4.70 -2.04
C ILE A 93 -14.84 -3.46 -2.79
N ALA A 94 -14.05 -2.39 -2.85
CA ALA A 94 -14.43 -1.11 -3.48
C ALA A 94 -14.07 -1.11 -4.98
N ARG A 95 -14.76 -1.94 -5.74
CA ARG A 95 -14.47 -2.16 -7.17
C ARG A 95 -14.84 -0.99 -8.06
N VAL A 96 -15.92 -0.27 -7.72
CA VAL A 96 -16.38 0.88 -8.50
C VAL A 96 -15.33 1.99 -8.45
N ILE A 97 -14.86 2.34 -7.26
CA ILE A 97 -13.81 3.35 -7.08
C ILE A 97 -12.50 2.91 -7.72
N SER A 98 -12.09 1.67 -7.52
CA SER A 98 -10.85 1.13 -8.12
C SER A 98 -10.86 1.18 -9.64
N SER A 99 -12.00 0.89 -10.27
CA SER A 99 -12.20 1.01 -11.71
C SER A 99 -12.22 2.47 -12.16
N LYS A 100 -12.96 3.34 -11.46
CA LYS A 100 -13.05 4.79 -11.76
C LYS A 100 -11.68 5.46 -11.82
N TYR A 101 -10.78 5.10 -10.89
CA TYR A 101 -9.42 5.66 -10.84
C TYR A 101 -8.40 4.82 -11.61
N ASN A 102 -8.83 3.84 -12.42
CA ASN A 102 -7.97 3.00 -13.27
C ASN A 102 -6.82 2.35 -12.47
N ILE A 103 -7.13 1.76 -11.32
CA ILE A 103 -6.13 1.05 -10.52
C ILE A 103 -5.75 -0.26 -11.21
N ARG A 104 -4.54 -0.32 -11.79
CA ARG A 104 -4.03 -1.47 -12.54
C ARG A 104 -2.97 -2.27 -11.79
N SER A 105 -2.38 -1.67 -10.77
CA SER A 105 -1.37 -2.30 -9.91
C SER A 105 -1.53 -1.81 -8.48
N ILE A 106 -1.08 -2.60 -7.51
CA ILE A 106 -1.12 -2.26 -6.09
C ILE A 106 0.23 -2.55 -5.43
N PRO A 107 0.64 -1.75 -4.43
CA PRO A 107 -0.04 -0.55 -3.94
C PRO A 107 0.01 0.60 -4.95
N THR A 108 -1.08 1.33 -5.07
CA THR A 108 -1.13 2.62 -5.75
C THR A 108 -1.68 3.64 -4.77
N MET A 109 -0.95 4.72 -4.57
CA MET A 109 -1.38 5.82 -3.71
C MET A 109 -1.74 7.03 -4.57
N ILE A 110 -2.92 7.61 -4.34
CA ILE A 110 -3.38 8.82 -5.03
C ILE A 110 -3.52 9.93 -4.01
N LEU A 111 -2.89 11.06 -4.29
CA LEU A 111 -3.00 12.27 -3.48
C LEU A 111 -4.12 13.14 -4.03
N PHE A 112 -5.12 13.42 -3.19
CA PHE A 112 -6.24 14.29 -3.51
C PHE A 112 -6.13 15.60 -2.73
N LYS A 113 -6.53 16.69 -3.39
CA LYS A 113 -6.79 17.99 -2.76
C LYS A 113 -8.16 18.47 -3.18
N ASP A 114 -9.04 18.73 -2.22
CA ASP A 114 -10.39 19.24 -2.43
C ASP A 114 -11.18 18.48 -3.52
N GLY A 115 -11.10 17.16 -3.47
CA GLY A 115 -11.80 16.24 -4.38
C GLY A 115 -11.10 15.95 -5.72
N LYS A 116 -9.97 16.62 -6.00
CA LYS A 116 -9.22 16.45 -7.25
C LYS A 116 -7.95 15.64 -7.03
N GLU A 117 -7.70 14.66 -7.90
CA GLU A 117 -6.41 13.98 -7.97
C GLU A 117 -5.33 14.98 -8.40
N ILE A 118 -4.29 15.14 -7.58
CA ILE A 118 -3.18 16.05 -7.86
C ILE A 118 -1.86 15.31 -8.10
N ASN A 119 -1.71 14.10 -7.56
CA ASN A 119 -0.54 13.26 -7.82
C ASN A 119 -0.86 11.77 -7.62
N ARG A 120 -0.01 10.89 -8.19
CA ARG A 120 -0.16 9.43 -8.11
C ARG A 120 1.19 8.75 -7.99
N PHE A 121 1.27 7.78 -7.08
CA PHE A 121 2.48 7.01 -6.80
C PHE A 121 2.18 5.52 -6.87
N VAL A 122 2.96 4.79 -7.63
CA VAL A 122 2.83 3.32 -7.75
C VAL A 122 3.99 2.65 -7.02
N GLY A 123 3.71 1.58 -6.31
CA GLY A 123 4.68 0.79 -5.57
C GLY A 123 5.08 1.39 -4.22
N ILE A 124 6.10 0.79 -3.61
CA ILE A 124 6.58 1.17 -2.28
C ILE A 124 7.21 2.55 -2.30
N LYS A 125 6.90 3.37 -1.29
CA LYS A 125 7.46 4.72 -1.06
C LYS A 125 7.93 4.85 0.38
N SER A 126 8.95 5.70 0.62
CA SER A 126 9.39 5.98 1.97
C SER A 126 8.44 6.97 2.69
N LYS A 127 8.50 6.97 4.01
CA LYS A 127 7.78 7.91 4.87
C LYS A 127 8.11 9.36 4.52
N GLU A 128 9.39 9.68 4.38
CA GLU A 128 9.89 11.02 4.09
C GLU A 128 9.36 11.52 2.75
N PHE A 129 9.37 10.65 1.73
CA PHE A 129 8.81 10.96 0.43
C PHE A 129 7.32 11.32 0.53
N LEU A 130 6.52 10.47 1.19
CA LEU A 130 5.08 10.69 1.31
C LEU A 130 4.76 11.96 2.11
N ILE A 131 5.46 12.21 3.23
CA ILE A 131 5.27 13.43 4.03
C ILE A 131 5.60 14.68 3.20
N LYS A 132 6.69 14.65 2.43
CA LYS A 132 7.07 15.75 1.53
C LYS A 132 5.97 16.05 0.51
N GLU A 133 5.48 15.02 -0.19
CA GLU A 133 4.44 15.17 -1.22
C GLU A 133 3.11 15.68 -0.63
N ILE A 134 2.69 15.13 0.52
CA ILE A 134 1.47 15.58 1.22
C ILE A 134 1.62 17.03 1.70
N ASN A 135 2.80 17.43 2.16
CA ASN A 135 3.04 18.78 2.64
C ASN A 135 3.15 19.81 1.50
N ALA A 136 3.62 19.40 0.34
CA ALA A 136 3.66 20.24 -0.86
C ALA A 136 2.27 20.51 -1.46
N ALA A 137 1.27 19.72 -1.09
CA ALA A 137 -0.10 19.82 -1.60
C ALA A 137 -0.95 20.94 -0.94
N ASN A 138 -0.34 21.95 -0.35
CA ASN A 138 -1.01 23.09 0.32
C ASN A 138 -1.76 24.01 -0.64
#